data_8435b59a4ea8f523ad3db67e79ea4c46
#
_entry.id   8435b59a4ea8f523ad3db67e79ea4c46
#
_cell.length_a   1.000
_cell.length_b   1.000
_cell.length_c   1.000
_cell.angle_alpha   90.00
_cell.angle_beta   90.00
_cell.angle_gamma   90.00
#
_symmetry.space_group_name_H-M   'P 1'
#
loop_
_entity.id
_entity.type
_entity.pdbx_description
1 polymer ?
#
loop_
_entity_poly.entity_id
_entity_poly.type
_entity_poly.pdbx_seq_one_letter_code
_entity_poly.pdbx_strand_id
1 'polypeptide(L)'
;AGYAIGARHGYIYVRAEYPLAVQRVQNAIRQAKEFKFLGENILGNDFSFDITLFQGSGAFVCGEATAMIASIEGKPGIPRHRPPRLATKGLFGKPTVLNNVKTLAYVSPIIKNGADWFSQIGTEKSKGTAVFALAGKVVNTGLVEVPMGTKLRELIFQVGGGITKGKRFKAVQIGGPSGGCRPEEALDIPIDFDSLQERGAMMGSGGMVV
;
A
#
# COMPACT_ATOMS: atom_id res chain seq x y z
N ALA A 1 -9.77 2.38 13.46
CA ALA A 1 -9.85 3.64 12.71
C ALA A 1 -11.29 4.17 12.71
N GLY A 2 -12.27 3.44 12.20
CA GLY A 2 -13.66 3.87 12.12
C GLY A 2 -14.22 4.37 13.45
N TYR A 3 -13.99 3.64 14.53
CA TYR A 3 -14.40 4.04 15.88
C TYR A 3 -13.83 5.40 16.28
N ALA A 4 -12.52 5.59 16.07
CA ALA A 4 -11.83 6.81 16.47
C ALA A 4 -12.30 8.09 15.75
N ILE A 5 -12.87 7.96 14.56
CA ILE A 5 -13.38 9.09 13.76
C ILE A 5 -14.90 9.15 13.72
N GLY A 6 -15.59 8.25 14.44
CA GLY A 6 -17.05 8.17 14.44
C GLY A 6 -17.68 7.72 13.12
N ALA A 7 -16.90 7.07 12.24
CA ALA A 7 -17.43 6.55 10.99
C ALA A 7 -18.25 5.29 11.22
N ARG A 8 -19.32 5.12 10.45
CA ARG A 8 -20.18 3.92 10.48
C ARG A 8 -20.00 3.03 9.25
N HIS A 9 -19.30 3.51 8.24
CA HIS A 9 -19.08 2.78 7.00
C HIS A 9 -17.68 3.02 6.45
N GLY A 10 -17.05 1.96 5.94
CA GLY A 10 -15.75 1.99 5.29
C GLY A 10 -15.79 1.33 3.91
N TYR A 11 -14.90 1.74 3.04
CA TYR A 11 -14.68 1.12 1.74
C TYR A 11 -13.24 0.64 1.63
N ILE A 12 -13.06 -0.59 1.17
CA ILE A 12 -11.75 -1.09 0.76
C ILE A 12 -11.74 -1.11 -0.76
N TYR A 13 -10.94 -0.25 -1.38
CA TYR A 13 -10.78 -0.20 -2.83
C TYR A 13 -9.64 -1.11 -3.26
N VAL A 14 -9.95 -2.11 -4.09
CA VAL A 14 -8.98 -3.07 -4.62
C VAL A 14 -8.99 -3.02 -6.14
N ARG A 15 -7.83 -3.08 -6.77
CA ARG A 15 -7.72 -3.15 -8.23
C ARG A 15 -8.24 -4.48 -8.77
N ALA A 16 -8.84 -4.45 -9.96
CA ALA A 16 -9.35 -5.66 -10.63
C ALA A 16 -8.26 -6.70 -10.91
N GLU A 17 -7.02 -6.26 -11.06
CA GLU A 17 -5.86 -7.10 -11.36
C GLU A 17 -5.39 -7.96 -10.17
N TYR A 18 -6.01 -7.81 -9.00
CA TYR A 18 -5.65 -8.55 -7.78
C TYR A 18 -6.77 -9.49 -7.29
N PRO A 19 -7.17 -10.51 -8.08
CA PRO A 19 -8.30 -11.38 -7.73
C PRO A 19 -8.08 -12.13 -6.40
N LEU A 20 -6.85 -12.55 -6.11
CA LEU A 20 -6.52 -13.19 -4.83
C LEU A 20 -6.68 -12.22 -3.64
N ALA A 21 -6.30 -10.96 -3.80
CA ALA A 21 -6.49 -9.95 -2.77
C ALA A 21 -7.99 -9.71 -2.51
N VAL A 22 -8.81 -9.64 -3.56
CA VAL A 22 -10.28 -9.55 -3.45
C VAL A 22 -10.83 -10.70 -2.62
N GLN A 23 -10.49 -11.95 -2.95
CA GLN A 23 -10.94 -13.13 -2.21
C GLN A 23 -10.51 -13.10 -0.74
N ARG A 24 -9.26 -12.74 -0.47
CA ARG A 24 -8.71 -12.66 0.91
C ARG A 24 -9.42 -11.59 1.74
N VAL A 25 -9.66 -10.41 1.16
CA VAL A 25 -10.39 -9.34 1.85
C VAL A 25 -11.85 -9.70 2.07
N GLN A 26 -12.54 -10.32 1.09
CA GLN A 26 -13.91 -10.81 1.26
C GLN A 26 -14.00 -11.82 2.41
N ASN A 27 -13.08 -12.79 2.46
CA ASN A 27 -13.02 -13.76 3.55
C ASN A 27 -12.79 -13.10 4.91
N ALA A 28 -11.87 -12.11 4.99
CA ALA A 28 -11.60 -11.38 6.21
C ALA A 28 -12.82 -10.59 6.69
N ILE A 29 -13.53 -9.91 5.79
CA ILE A 29 -14.78 -9.19 6.11
C ILE A 29 -15.83 -10.16 6.63
N ARG A 30 -16.03 -11.32 5.96
CA ARG A 30 -16.99 -12.34 6.40
C ARG A 30 -16.65 -12.85 7.80
N GLN A 31 -15.40 -13.24 8.06
CA GLN A 31 -14.96 -13.69 9.38
C GLN A 31 -15.13 -12.60 10.44
N ALA A 32 -14.77 -11.35 10.11
CA ALA A 32 -14.95 -10.24 11.04
C ALA A 32 -16.44 -10.03 11.42
N LYS A 33 -17.37 -10.24 10.49
CA LYS A 33 -18.83 -10.22 10.79
C LYS A 33 -19.25 -11.40 11.67
N GLU A 34 -18.77 -12.61 11.37
CA GLU A 34 -19.06 -13.83 12.17
C GLU A 34 -18.58 -13.68 13.61
N PHE A 35 -17.42 -13.06 13.83
CA PHE A 35 -16.87 -12.78 15.17
C PHE A 35 -17.39 -11.48 15.80
N LYS A 36 -18.36 -10.81 15.17
CA LYS A 36 -18.93 -9.53 15.64
C LYS A 36 -17.89 -8.40 15.78
N PHE A 37 -16.84 -8.41 14.97
CA PHE A 37 -15.90 -7.30 14.83
C PHE A 37 -16.32 -6.29 13.76
N LEU A 38 -17.33 -6.63 12.96
CA LEU A 38 -18.03 -5.78 12.00
C LEU A 38 -19.54 -6.02 12.10
N GLY A 39 -20.33 -5.03 11.69
CA GLY A 39 -21.78 -5.04 11.71
C GLY A 39 -22.34 -4.16 12.81
N GLU A 40 -23.48 -4.56 13.37
CA GLU A 40 -24.16 -3.82 14.41
C GLU A 40 -23.66 -4.20 15.81
N ASN A 41 -23.63 -3.23 16.73
CA ASN A 41 -23.29 -3.42 18.14
C ASN A 41 -22.02 -4.24 18.37
N ILE A 42 -20.91 -3.81 17.74
CA ILE A 42 -19.62 -4.52 17.74
C ILE A 42 -19.19 -4.82 19.17
N LEU A 43 -18.93 -6.12 19.45
CA LEU A 43 -18.54 -6.64 20.77
C LEU A 43 -19.50 -6.23 21.90
N GLY A 44 -20.78 -6.02 21.59
CA GLY A 44 -21.80 -5.62 22.57
C GLY A 44 -21.78 -4.13 22.92
N ASN A 45 -21.00 -3.30 22.24
CA ASN A 45 -20.98 -1.86 22.41
C ASN A 45 -21.99 -1.18 21.46
N ASP A 46 -22.36 0.06 21.76
CA ASP A 46 -23.24 0.90 20.91
C ASP A 46 -22.46 1.49 19.71
N PHE A 47 -21.56 0.71 19.14
CA PHE A 47 -20.81 1.07 17.93
C PHE A 47 -21.07 0.08 16.82
N SER A 48 -21.50 0.60 15.68
CA SER A 48 -21.75 -0.18 14.47
C SER A 48 -20.89 0.31 13.34
N PHE A 49 -20.22 -0.60 12.64
CA PHE A 49 -19.35 -0.28 11.52
C PHE A 49 -19.37 -1.42 10.50
N ASP A 50 -19.58 -1.10 9.24
CA ASP A 50 -19.51 -2.07 8.15
C ASP A 50 -18.51 -1.66 7.09
N ILE A 51 -18.04 -2.64 6.32
CA ILE A 51 -17.04 -2.45 5.26
C ILE A 51 -17.59 -3.01 3.95
N THR A 52 -17.56 -2.18 2.91
CA THR A 52 -17.81 -2.61 1.53
C THR A 52 -16.50 -2.76 0.78
N LEU A 53 -16.30 -3.92 0.16
CA LEU A 53 -15.22 -4.11 -0.80
C LEU A 53 -15.66 -3.55 -2.14
N PHE A 54 -14.88 -2.62 -2.69
CA PHE A 54 -15.09 -2.05 -4.02
C PHE A 54 -13.95 -2.46 -4.94
N GLN A 55 -14.30 -3.09 -6.05
CA GLN A 55 -13.33 -3.51 -7.05
C GLN A 55 -13.28 -2.50 -8.18
N GLY A 56 -12.12 -1.86 -8.36
CA GLY A 56 -11.90 -0.89 -9.42
C GLY A 56 -11.75 -1.55 -10.80
N SER A 57 -12.02 -0.79 -11.86
CA SER A 57 -11.97 -1.26 -13.25
C SER A 57 -10.57 -1.32 -13.87
N GLY A 58 -9.50 -1.23 -13.06
CA GLY A 58 -8.12 -1.33 -13.54
C GLY A 58 -7.47 -0.02 -13.99
N ALA A 59 -8.14 1.10 -13.89
CA ALA A 59 -7.55 2.39 -14.26
C ALA A 59 -6.52 2.85 -13.24
N PHE A 60 -5.28 3.08 -13.67
CA PHE A 60 -4.17 3.54 -12.81
C PHE A 60 -4.48 4.86 -12.09
N VAL A 61 -5.17 5.78 -12.77
CA VAL A 61 -5.56 7.09 -12.22
C VAL A 61 -6.42 6.98 -10.97
N CYS A 62 -7.17 5.90 -10.78
CA CYS A 62 -7.96 5.65 -9.57
C CYS A 62 -7.12 5.38 -8.31
N GLY A 63 -5.80 5.35 -8.41
CA GLY A 63 -4.88 5.44 -7.26
C GLY A 63 -4.81 6.84 -6.65
N GLU A 64 -5.15 7.89 -7.42
CA GLU A 64 -5.32 9.24 -6.89
C GLU A 64 -6.64 9.34 -6.08
N ALA A 65 -6.57 10.02 -4.94
CA ALA A 65 -7.63 10.00 -3.94
C ALA A 65 -9.00 10.48 -4.46
N THR A 66 -9.03 11.54 -5.25
CA THR A 66 -10.30 12.11 -5.77
C THR A 66 -10.85 11.29 -6.93
N ALA A 67 -10.00 10.71 -7.76
CA ALA A 67 -10.37 9.79 -8.82
C ALA A 67 -10.92 8.47 -8.25
N MET A 68 -10.31 7.95 -7.17
CA MET A 68 -10.82 6.78 -6.45
C MET A 68 -12.24 7.02 -5.91
N ILE A 69 -12.48 8.17 -5.31
CA ILE A 69 -13.81 8.54 -4.81
C ILE A 69 -14.82 8.62 -5.94
N ALA A 70 -14.48 9.28 -7.05
CA ALA A 70 -15.34 9.34 -8.24
C ALA A 70 -15.67 7.92 -8.75
N SER A 71 -14.69 7.02 -8.77
CA SER A 71 -14.89 5.62 -9.16
C SER A 71 -15.87 4.89 -8.23
N ILE A 72 -15.75 5.06 -6.91
CA ILE A 72 -16.69 4.46 -5.95
C ILE A 72 -18.11 5.04 -6.13
N GLU A 73 -18.21 6.32 -6.49
CA GLU A 73 -19.49 6.98 -6.79
C GLU A 73 -20.10 6.57 -8.15
N GLY A 74 -19.46 5.68 -8.91
CA GLY A 74 -19.91 5.26 -10.23
C GLY A 74 -19.65 6.29 -11.34
N LYS A 75 -18.77 7.25 -11.08
CA LYS A 75 -18.37 8.28 -12.04
C LYS A 75 -17.05 7.92 -12.71
N PRO A 76 -16.71 8.54 -13.87
CA PRO A 76 -15.36 8.42 -14.41
C PRO A 76 -14.31 8.84 -13.39
N GLY A 77 -13.24 8.06 -13.29
CA GLY A 77 -12.14 8.28 -12.33
C GLY A 77 -11.27 9.49 -12.73
N ILE A 78 -11.85 10.66 -12.75
CA ILE A 78 -11.16 11.92 -13.11
C ILE A 78 -10.75 12.64 -11.84
N PRO A 79 -9.44 12.97 -11.67
CA PRO A 79 -8.98 13.76 -10.54
C PRO A 79 -9.61 15.15 -10.52
N ARG A 80 -9.90 15.66 -9.36
CA ARG A 80 -10.40 17.03 -9.18
C ARG A 80 -9.41 17.89 -8.41
N HIS A 81 -9.47 19.20 -8.66
CA HIS A 81 -8.69 20.18 -7.91
C HIS A 81 -9.10 20.22 -6.44
N ARG A 82 -8.14 20.57 -5.59
CA ARG A 82 -8.34 20.85 -4.18
C ARG A 82 -8.12 22.36 -3.93
N PRO A 83 -8.90 23.03 -3.14
CA PRO A 83 -10.01 22.62 -2.28
C PRO A 83 -11.30 22.26 -3.06
N PRO A 84 -12.28 21.56 -2.43
CA PRO A 84 -12.31 21.13 -1.04
C PRO A 84 -11.46 19.88 -0.77
N ARG A 85 -10.90 19.76 0.45
CA ARG A 85 -10.21 18.55 0.91
C ARG A 85 -11.22 17.43 1.17
N LEU A 86 -10.78 16.17 1.10
CA LEU A 86 -11.64 15.00 1.35
C LEU A 86 -12.22 14.98 2.76
N ALA A 87 -11.47 15.45 3.75
CA ALA A 87 -11.94 15.61 5.12
C ALA A 87 -13.13 16.58 5.26
N THR A 88 -13.33 17.45 4.28
CA THR A 88 -14.47 18.38 4.24
C THR A 88 -15.56 17.86 3.31
N LYS A 89 -15.19 17.40 2.11
CA LYS A 89 -16.12 16.94 1.07
C LYS A 89 -15.49 15.81 0.26
N GLY A 90 -15.67 14.59 0.74
CA GLY A 90 -15.19 13.36 0.10
C GLY A 90 -16.31 12.54 -0.51
N LEU A 91 -16.36 11.25 -0.18
CA LEU A 91 -17.28 10.27 -0.75
C LEU A 91 -18.74 10.65 -0.49
N PHE A 92 -19.53 10.68 -1.56
CA PHE A 92 -20.95 11.14 -1.55
C PHE A 92 -21.11 12.51 -0.90
N GLY A 93 -20.11 13.39 -1.03
CA GLY A 93 -20.11 14.73 -0.47
C GLY A 93 -19.90 14.80 1.05
N LYS A 94 -19.66 13.69 1.73
CA LYS A 94 -19.45 13.59 3.18
C LYS A 94 -17.98 13.71 3.55
N PRO A 95 -17.65 14.16 4.79
CA PRO A 95 -16.29 14.08 5.30
C PRO A 95 -15.73 12.66 5.20
N THR A 96 -14.54 12.51 4.62
CA THR A 96 -13.96 11.19 4.34
C THR A 96 -12.49 11.16 4.72
N VAL A 97 -12.10 10.16 5.49
CA VAL A 97 -10.70 9.83 5.78
C VAL A 97 -10.26 8.73 4.82
N LEU A 98 -9.17 8.96 4.12
CA LEU A 98 -8.55 7.99 3.22
C LEU A 98 -7.15 7.64 3.74
N ASN A 99 -6.89 6.35 3.88
CA ASN A 99 -5.59 5.81 4.26
C ASN A 99 -5.17 4.70 3.32
N ASN A 100 -3.86 4.56 3.11
CA ASN A 100 -3.31 3.38 2.46
C ASN A 100 -3.52 2.15 3.36
N VAL A 101 -3.76 1.00 2.75
CA VAL A 101 -3.92 -0.30 3.47
C VAL A 101 -2.71 -0.61 4.34
N LYS A 102 -1.50 -0.33 3.87
CA LYS A 102 -0.26 -0.47 4.64
C LYS A 102 -0.31 0.32 5.96
N THR A 103 -0.76 1.58 5.91
CA THR A 103 -0.90 2.42 7.12
C THR A 103 -1.84 1.77 8.14
N LEU A 104 -2.99 1.26 7.69
CA LEU A 104 -3.95 0.60 8.58
C LEU A 104 -3.43 -0.75 9.09
N ALA A 105 -2.64 -1.48 8.29
CA ALA A 105 -2.02 -2.74 8.71
C ALA A 105 -1.02 -2.55 9.85
N TYR A 106 -0.35 -1.40 9.92
CA TYR A 106 0.58 -1.10 11.03
C TYR A 106 -0.11 -0.76 12.35
N VAL A 107 -1.36 -0.33 12.33
CA VAL A 107 -2.06 0.13 13.56
C VAL A 107 -2.09 -0.97 14.62
N SER A 108 -2.46 -2.19 14.25
CA SER A 108 -2.56 -3.30 15.20
C SER A 108 -1.18 -3.69 15.81
N PRO A 109 -0.10 -3.91 15.03
CA PRO A 109 1.23 -4.15 15.59
C PRO A 109 1.74 -3.00 16.48
N ILE A 110 1.48 -1.75 16.10
CA ILE A 110 1.92 -0.59 16.89
C ILE A 110 1.19 -0.54 18.24
N ILE A 111 -0.12 -0.75 18.24
CA ILE A 111 -0.89 -0.77 19.50
C ILE A 111 -0.42 -1.92 20.41
N LYS A 112 -0.08 -3.08 19.83
CA LYS A 112 0.37 -4.25 20.58
C LYS A 112 1.77 -4.09 21.16
N ASN A 113 2.71 -3.57 20.37
CA ASN A 113 4.15 -3.59 20.71
C ASN A 113 4.67 -2.21 21.14
N GLY A 114 3.91 -1.14 20.95
CA GLY A 114 4.28 0.23 21.30
C GLY A 114 4.95 1.01 20.17
N ALA A 115 5.00 2.32 20.35
CA ALA A 115 5.56 3.25 19.38
C ALA A 115 7.09 3.09 19.26
N ASP A 116 7.77 2.85 20.38
CA ASP A 116 9.23 2.70 20.41
C ASP A 116 9.68 1.48 19.59
N TRP A 117 8.95 0.37 19.71
CA TRP A 117 9.20 -0.79 18.86
C TRP A 117 9.12 -0.45 17.37
N PHE A 118 8.07 0.25 16.95
CA PHE A 118 7.89 0.61 15.54
C PHE A 118 8.94 1.62 15.06
N SER A 119 9.34 2.55 15.94
CA SER A 119 10.32 3.58 15.61
C SER A 119 11.72 3.03 15.33
N GLN A 120 12.03 1.83 15.81
CA GLN A 120 13.31 1.14 15.58
C GLN A 120 13.38 0.45 14.20
N ILE A 121 12.24 0.27 13.52
CA ILE A 121 12.17 -0.37 12.20
C ILE A 121 12.23 0.70 11.12
N GLY A 122 13.14 0.54 10.16
CA GLY A 122 13.29 1.46 9.04
C GLY A 122 14.35 2.52 9.26
N THR A 123 14.31 3.58 8.45
CA THR A 123 15.24 4.72 8.51
C THR A 123 14.70 5.81 9.46
N GLU A 124 15.49 6.86 9.68
CA GLU A 124 15.07 7.98 10.52
C GLU A 124 13.76 8.61 10.05
N LYS A 125 13.60 8.83 8.75
CA LYS A 125 12.44 9.49 8.14
C LYS A 125 11.38 8.52 7.61
N SER A 126 11.75 7.29 7.28
CA SER A 126 10.84 6.29 6.73
C SER A 126 10.75 5.08 7.65
N LYS A 127 9.78 5.09 8.57
CA LYS A 127 9.59 4.02 9.56
C LYS A 127 8.79 2.84 9.01
N GLY A 128 9.01 1.68 9.63
CA GLY A 128 8.32 0.44 9.34
C GLY A 128 8.93 -0.33 8.18
N THR A 129 8.12 -1.18 7.57
CA THR A 129 8.49 -2.08 6.48
C THR A 129 7.89 -1.62 5.14
N ALA A 130 8.30 -2.20 4.04
CA ALA A 130 7.61 -2.09 2.76
C ALA A 130 7.55 -3.46 2.07
N VAL A 131 6.46 -3.70 1.35
CA VAL A 131 6.32 -4.88 0.49
C VAL A 131 6.72 -4.50 -0.92
N PHE A 132 7.66 -5.25 -1.49
CA PHE A 132 8.11 -5.10 -2.86
C PHE A 132 7.70 -6.29 -3.71
N ALA A 133 7.23 -6.00 -4.93
CA ALA A 133 6.98 -7.00 -5.96
C ALA A 133 8.24 -7.12 -6.83
N LEU A 134 9.02 -8.15 -6.58
CA LEU A 134 10.25 -8.41 -7.31
C LEU A 134 9.96 -9.28 -8.54
N ALA A 135 10.30 -8.79 -9.71
CA ALA A 135 10.03 -9.44 -10.99
C ALA A 135 11.19 -9.24 -11.98
N GLY A 136 11.06 -9.82 -13.17
CA GLY A 136 12.04 -9.68 -14.24
C GLY A 136 13.07 -10.79 -14.26
N LYS A 137 14.35 -10.46 -14.36
CA LYS A 137 15.44 -11.43 -14.56
C LYS A 137 16.15 -11.84 -13.26
N VAL A 138 15.41 -11.88 -12.15
CA VAL A 138 15.89 -12.43 -10.87
C VAL A 138 15.52 -13.91 -10.74
N VAL A 139 16.28 -14.64 -9.92
CA VAL A 139 16.05 -16.07 -9.69
C VAL A 139 14.73 -16.30 -8.98
N ASN A 140 14.50 -15.57 -7.87
CA ASN A 140 13.27 -15.64 -7.09
C ASN A 140 12.41 -14.42 -7.36
N THR A 141 11.27 -14.62 -7.98
CA THR A 141 10.23 -13.58 -8.19
C THR A 141 9.14 -13.72 -7.15
N GLY A 142 8.51 -12.62 -6.77
CA GLY A 142 7.40 -12.64 -5.81
C GLY A 142 7.30 -11.39 -4.96
N LEU A 143 6.50 -11.47 -3.91
CA LEU A 143 6.35 -10.40 -2.93
C LEU A 143 7.31 -10.64 -1.76
N VAL A 144 8.02 -9.59 -1.37
CA VAL A 144 8.94 -9.60 -0.24
C VAL A 144 8.70 -8.39 0.65
N GLU A 145 8.59 -8.62 1.95
CA GLU A 145 8.52 -7.56 2.94
C GLU A 145 9.90 -7.37 3.58
N VAL A 146 10.38 -6.13 3.58
CA VAL A 146 11.67 -5.75 4.16
C VAL A 146 11.55 -4.45 4.95
N PRO A 147 12.41 -4.20 5.95
CA PRO A 147 12.50 -2.88 6.59
C PRO A 147 12.79 -1.79 5.58
N MET A 148 12.21 -0.62 5.79
CA MET A 148 12.60 0.58 5.04
C MET A 148 14.09 0.85 5.23
N GLY A 149 14.78 1.23 4.16
CA GLY A 149 16.24 1.42 4.18
C GLY A 149 17.06 0.17 3.81
N THR A 150 16.42 -0.99 3.58
CA THR A 150 17.11 -2.15 3.00
C THR A 150 17.71 -1.74 1.65
N LYS A 151 18.94 -2.18 1.35
CA LYS A 151 19.60 -1.82 0.10
C LYS A 151 19.04 -2.59 -1.10
N LEU A 152 19.03 -1.96 -2.27
CA LEU A 152 18.66 -2.63 -3.52
C LEU A 152 19.49 -3.90 -3.76
N ARG A 153 20.77 -3.87 -3.43
CA ARG A 153 21.68 -5.03 -3.53
C ARG A 153 21.18 -6.22 -2.73
N GLU A 154 20.82 -5.99 -1.48
CA GLU A 154 20.31 -7.05 -0.59
C GLU A 154 19.01 -7.65 -1.13
N LEU A 155 18.09 -6.79 -1.59
CA LEU A 155 16.80 -7.22 -2.12
C LEU A 155 16.97 -8.07 -3.40
N ILE A 156 17.83 -7.63 -4.34
CA ILE A 156 18.02 -8.31 -5.63
C ILE A 156 18.86 -9.58 -5.48
N PHE A 157 19.96 -9.51 -4.74
CA PHE A 157 20.93 -10.61 -4.72
C PHE A 157 20.72 -11.58 -3.56
N GLN A 158 20.39 -11.11 -2.36
CA GLN A 158 20.19 -11.99 -1.21
C GLN A 158 18.78 -12.59 -1.22
N VAL A 159 17.76 -11.76 -1.36
CA VAL A 159 16.37 -12.22 -1.37
C VAL A 159 15.98 -12.76 -2.74
N GLY A 160 16.24 -12.00 -3.81
CA GLY A 160 15.94 -12.36 -5.19
C GLY A 160 16.84 -13.46 -5.76
N GLY A 161 17.92 -13.85 -5.04
CA GLY A 161 18.85 -14.90 -5.48
C GLY A 161 19.75 -14.49 -6.64
N GLY A 162 19.85 -13.20 -6.97
CA GLY A 162 20.66 -12.67 -8.06
C GLY A 162 20.01 -12.82 -9.43
N ILE A 163 20.82 -12.62 -10.47
CA ILE A 163 20.36 -12.57 -11.85
C ILE A 163 20.30 -13.97 -12.45
N THR A 164 19.19 -14.27 -13.14
CA THR A 164 18.97 -15.58 -13.79
C THR A 164 20.10 -15.93 -14.77
N LYS A 165 20.44 -17.22 -14.84
CA LYS A 165 21.45 -17.77 -15.75
C LYS A 165 22.87 -17.19 -15.56
N GLY A 166 23.21 -16.72 -14.34
CA GLY A 166 24.54 -16.16 -14.04
C GLY A 166 24.89 -14.90 -14.83
N LYS A 167 23.90 -14.21 -15.40
CA LYS A 167 24.15 -12.96 -16.15
C LYS A 167 24.50 -11.82 -15.20
N ARG A 168 25.13 -10.79 -15.73
CA ARG A 168 25.42 -9.56 -15.00
C ARG A 168 24.13 -8.74 -14.80
N PHE A 169 24.03 -8.12 -13.64
CA PHE A 169 23.02 -7.09 -13.39
C PHE A 169 23.24 -5.90 -14.36
N LYS A 170 22.17 -5.34 -14.87
CA LYS A 170 22.21 -4.16 -15.74
C LYS A 170 21.51 -2.97 -15.12
N ALA A 171 20.25 -3.16 -14.76
CA ALA A 171 19.44 -2.14 -14.11
C ALA A 171 18.21 -2.74 -13.46
N VAL A 172 17.59 -1.99 -12.52
CA VAL A 172 16.27 -2.26 -11.95
C VAL A 172 15.37 -1.05 -12.16
N GLN A 173 14.17 -1.29 -12.67
CA GLN A 173 13.10 -0.28 -12.69
C GLN A 173 12.33 -0.36 -11.37
N ILE A 174 12.12 0.80 -10.71
CA ILE A 174 11.44 0.92 -9.43
C ILE A 174 10.25 1.86 -9.57
N GLY A 175 9.15 1.57 -8.88
CA GLY A 175 7.99 2.46 -8.81
C GLY A 175 7.10 2.47 -10.06
N GLY A 176 7.27 1.49 -10.94
CA GLY A 176 6.51 1.38 -12.18
C GLY A 176 7.03 2.29 -13.31
N PRO A 177 6.25 2.53 -14.37
CA PRO A 177 6.70 3.24 -15.57
C PRO A 177 7.27 4.64 -15.33
N SER A 178 6.76 5.35 -14.32
CA SER A 178 7.22 6.71 -13.96
C SER A 178 8.36 6.73 -12.92
N GLY A 179 8.78 5.58 -12.40
CA GLY A 179 9.76 5.49 -11.32
C GLY A 179 11.21 5.51 -11.74
N GLY A 180 11.50 5.28 -13.02
CA GLY A 180 12.85 5.28 -13.59
C GLY A 180 13.67 4.02 -13.32
N CYS A 181 14.76 3.86 -14.08
CA CYS A 181 15.71 2.75 -13.99
C CYS A 181 16.93 3.13 -13.16
N ARG A 182 17.46 2.17 -12.39
CA ARG A 182 18.66 2.32 -11.57
C ARG A 182 19.73 1.33 -12.04
N PRO A 183 20.90 1.82 -12.44
CA PRO A 183 22.03 0.96 -12.87
C PRO A 183 22.78 0.40 -11.66
N GLU A 184 23.88 -0.30 -11.92
CA GLU A 184 24.67 -1.02 -10.92
C GLU A 184 25.21 -0.13 -9.79
N GLU A 185 25.58 1.12 -10.12
CA GLU A 185 26.09 2.10 -9.16
C GLU A 185 25.06 2.51 -8.11
N ALA A 186 23.79 2.26 -8.39
CA ALA A 186 22.69 2.54 -7.49
C ALA A 186 22.33 1.39 -6.54
N LEU A 187 22.98 0.25 -6.62
CA LEU A 187 22.65 -0.94 -5.83
C LEU A 187 22.78 -0.76 -4.32
N ASP A 188 23.66 0.13 -3.88
CA ASP A 188 23.88 0.39 -2.45
C ASP A 188 23.00 1.52 -1.88
N ILE A 189 22.05 2.03 -2.67
CA ILE A 189 21.07 3.00 -2.22
C ILE A 189 20.08 2.30 -1.27
N PRO A 190 19.82 2.88 -0.08
CA PRO A 190 18.75 2.43 0.78
C PRO A 190 17.38 2.70 0.12
N ILE A 191 16.48 1.75 0.23
CA ILE A 191 15.12 1.87 -0.32
C ILE A 191 14.25 2.54 0.72
N ASP A 192 14.22 3.87 0.68
CA ASP A 192 13.29 4.71 1.41
C ASP A 192 12.79 5.85 0.53
N PHE A 193 11.79 6.60 1.01
CA PHE A 193 11.17 7.64 0.19
C PHE A 193 12.15 8.76 -0.17
N ASP A 194 12.92 9.24 0.80
CA ASP A 194 13.83 10.38 0.59
C ASP A 194 15.02 9.98 -0.29
N SER A 195 15.70 8.88 0.05
CA SER A 195 16.88 8.41 -0.69
C SER A 195 16.60 8.10 -2.16
N LEU A 196 15.41 7.57 -2.46
CA LEU A 196 14.99 7.34 -3.83
C LEU A 196 14.65 8.65 -4.55
N GLN A 197 13.95 9.57 -3.88
CA GLN A 197 13.57 10.86 -4.44
C GLN A 197 14.78 11.75 -4.73
N GLU A 198 15.74 11.83 -3.84
CA GLU A 198 16.99 12.59 -4.02
C GLU A 198 17.77 12.14 -5.27
N ARG A 199 17.56 10.90 -5.68
CA ARG A 199 18.20 10.32 -6.88
C ARG A 199 17.26 10.22 -8.09
N GLY A 200 16.14 10.96 -8.06
CA GLY A 200 15.19 11.02 -9.16
C GLY A 200 14.44 9.70 -9.41
N ALA A 201 14.22 8.90 -8.35
CA ALA A 201 13.37 7.72 -8.40
C ALA A 201 12.15 7.89 -7.48
N MET A 202 11.15 7.07 -7.69
CA MET A 202 9.99 6.97 -6.81
C MET A 202 9.81 5.53 -6.37
N MET A 203 9.44 5.33 -5.10
CA MET A 203 9.11 4.00 -4.60
C MET A 203 7.82 3.46 -5.25
N GLY A 204 6.88 4.35 -5.55
CA GLY A 204 5.57 3.98 -6.07
C GLY A 204 4.86 2.96 -5.17
N SER A 205 4.28 1.94 -5.77
CA SER A 205 3.63 0.83 -5.06
C SER A 205 4.57 -0.34 -4.71
N GLY A 206 5.89 -0.16 -4.82
CA GLY A 206 6.89 -1.20 -4.53
C GLY A 206 7.15 -2.17 -5.67
N GLY A 207 6.72 -1.87 -6.89
CA GLY A 207 7.06 -2.68 -8.07
C GLY A 207 8.53 -2.53 -8.45
N MET A 208 9.23 -3.66 -8.64
CA MET A 208 10.62 -3.74 -9.09
C MET A 208 10.75 -4.73 -10.24
N VAL A 209 11.32 -4.28 -11.34
CA VAL A 209 11.61 -5.14 -12.51
C VAL A 209 13.09 -5.09 -12.80
N VAL A 210 13.76 -6.22 -12.67
CA VAL A 210 15.21 -6.38 -12.86
C VAL A 210 15.53 -6.91 -14.25
#